data_b22e2e16cc09c9c1c46f36b983f86bef
#
_entry.id   b22e2e16cc09c9c1c46f36b983f86bef
#
_cell.length_a   1.000
_cell.length_b   1.000
_cell.length_c   1.000
_cell.angle_alpha   90.00
_cell.angle_beta   90.00
_cell.angle_gamma   90.00
#
_symmetry.space_group_name_H-M   'P 1'
#
loop_
_entity.id
_entity.type
_entity.pdbx_description
1 polymer ?
#
loop_
_entity_poly.entity_id
_entity_poly.type
_entity_poly.pdbx_seq_one_letter_code
_entity_poly.pdbx_strand_id
1 'polypeptide(L)'
;MTPTLYQTLLGAAFFRLPDGLRQAEQLAEPIFTPSTKAAVGEHDENIDFDTMVRTVGAELAEQIRDATLRLYRYAAEYAAARGILLADTKFEFGTDADGRLY
;
A
#
# COMPACT_ATOMS: atom_id res chain seq x y z
N MET A 1 2.77 2.42 -6.13
CA MET A 1 2.24 3.76 -6.45
C MET A 1 3.36 4.76 -6.56
N THR A 2 3.29 5.60 -7.54
CA THR A 2 4.28 6.66 -7.78
C THR A 2 3.93 7.92 -6.99
N PRO A 3 4.88 8.82 -6.72
CA PRO A 3 4.57 10.11 -6.08
C PRO A 3 3.50 10.90 -6.83
N THR A 4 3.49 10.84 -8.16
CA THR A 4 2.45 11.50 -8.95
C THR A 4 1.07 10.97 -8.65
N LEU A 5 0.95 9.65 -8.48
CA LEU A 5 -0.32 9.03 -8.12
C LEU A 5 -0.78 9.47 -6.75
N TYR A 6 0.13 9.58 -5.78
CA TYR A 6 -0.20 10.10 -4.46
C TYR A 6 -0.77 11.51 -4.54
N GLN A 7 -0.17 12.37 -5.35
CA GLN A 7 -0.66 13.72 -5.51
C GLN A 7 -2.08 13.75 -6.09
N THR A 8 -2.35 12.87 -7.03
CA THR A 8 -3.69 12.71 -7.59
C THR A 8 -4.68 12.22 -6.55
N LEU A 9 -4.28 11.21 -5.78
CA LEU A 9 -5.13 10.62 -4.75
C LEU A 9 -5.33 11.55 -3.57
N LEU A 10 -4.39 12.43 -3.29
CA LEU A 10 -4.54 13.41 -2.22
C LEU A 10 -5.76 14.29 -2.47
N GLY A 11 -6.00 14.68 -3.71
CA GLY A 11 -7.20 15.43 -4.07
C GLY A 11 -8.49 14.65 -3.87
N ALA A 12 -8.42 13.32 -3.91
CA ALA A 12 -9.56 12.43 -3.68
C ALA A 12 -9.70 12.02 -2.21
N ALA A 13 -8.78 12.43 -1.35
CA ALA A 13 -8.75 12.17 0.09
C ALA A 13 -8.71 10.67 0.48
N PHE A 14 -8.20 9.81 -0.38
CA PHE A 14 -8.05 8.38 -0.05
C PHE A 14 -6.93 8.11 0.94
N PHE A 15 -5.84 8.87 0.87
CA PHE A 15 -4.70 8.71 1.75
C PHE A 15 -4.31 10.05 2.33
N ARG A 16 -3.88 10.00 3.59
CA ARG A 16 -3.41 11.20 4.27
C ARG A 16 -1.89 11.26 4.17
N LEU A 17 -1.37 12.25 3.45
CA LEU A 17 0.05 12.48 3.32
C LEU A 17 0.50 13.63 4.24
N PRO A 18 1.77 13.60 4.70
CA PRO A 18 2.32 14.72 5.47
C PRO A 18 2.27 16.03 4.67
N ASP A 19 2.09 17.14 5.41
CA ASP A 19 2.12 18.46 4.80
C ASP A 19 3.54 18.82 4.35
N GLY A 20 3.63 19.68 3.35
CA GLY A 20 4.90 20.22 2.90
C GLY A 20 5.73 19.32 1.99
N LEU A 21 5.17 18.19 1.55
CA LEU A 21 5.86 17.31 0.63
C LEU A 21 6.03 17.94 -0.75
N ARG A 22 7.23 17.81 -1.31
CA ARG A 22 7.49 18.15 -2.70
C ARG A 22 7.23 16.94 -3.58
N GLN A 23 7.08 17.19 -4.88
CA GLN A 23 6.94 16.12 -5.85
C GLN A 23 8.17 15.22 -5.82
N ALA A 24 7.94 13.92 -5.81
CA ALA A 24 8.98 12.88 -5.77
C ALA A 24 9.86 12.88 -4.52
N GLU A 25 9.46 13.61 -3.47
CA GLU A 25 10.17 13.60 -2.21
C GLU A 25 9.99 12.25 -1.50
N GLN A 26 11.06 11.77 -0.87
CA GLN A 26 10.99 10.55 -0.08
C GLN A 26 10.17 10.79 1.18
N LEU A 27 9.23 9.89 1.46
CA LEU A 27 8.47 9.92 2.70
C LEU A 27 9.35 9.51 3.87
N ALA A 28 9.15 10.12 5.04
CA ALA A 28 9.88 9.76 6.26
C ALA A 28 9.61 8.31 6.66
N GLU A 29 8.37 7.86 6.46
CA GLU A 29 7.96 6.48 6.72
C GLU A 29 7.14 5.96 5.55
N PRO A 30 7.20 4.64 5.27
CA PRO A 30 6.34 4.06 4.25
C PRO A 30 4.87 4.17 4.64
N ILE A 31 4.02 4.34 3.64
CA ILE A 31 2.58 4.37 3.84
C ILE A 31 1.93 3.16 3.16
N PHE A 32 0.89 2.67 3.79
CA PHE A 32 0.09 1.56 3.27
C PHE A 32 -1.06 2.09 2.42
N THR A 33 -1.12 1.63 1.17
CA THR A 33 -2.09 2.13 0.19
C THR A 33 -2.85 0.97 -0.43
N PRO A 34 -3.87 0.42 0.26
CA PRO A 34 -4.60 -0.73 -0.25
C PRO A 34 -5.48 -0.38 -1.45
N SER A 35 -5.76 -1.37 -2.26
CA SER A 35 -6.74 -1.27 -3.33
C SER A 35 -7.57 -2.55 -3.43
N THR A 36 -8.77 -2.44 -3.99
CA THR A 36 -9.58 -3.60 -4.29
C THR A 36 -9.17 -4.19 -5.63
N LYS A 37 -9.26 -5.52 -5.73
CA LYS A 37 -9.05 -6.20 -7.02
C LYS A 37 -10.29 -6.00 -7.87
N ALA A 38 -10.11 -5.38 -9.04
CA ALA A 38 -11.21 -5.15 -9.96
C ALA A 38 -11.51 -6.38 -10.80
N ALA A 39 -12.69 -6.39 -11.41
CA ALA A 39 -13.05 -7.39 -12.41
C ALA A 39 -12.16 -7.23 -13.66
N VAL A 40 -12.11 -8.27 -14.48
CA VAL A 40 -11.32 -8.24 -15.72
C VAL A 40 -11.80 -7.08 -16.60
N GLY A 41 -10.89 -6.25 -17.03
CA GLY A 41 -11.16 -5.08 -17.86
C GLY A 41 -11.45 -3.81 -17.10
N GLU A 42 -11.50 -3.84 -15.77
CA GLU A 42 -11.70 -2.67 -14.93
C GLU A 42 -10.40 -2.34 -14.20
N HIS A 43 -10.28 -1.09 -13.76
CA HIS A 43 -9.13 -0.65 -12.95
C HIS A 43 -9.37 -0.96 -11.48
N ASP A 44 -8.30 -1.36 -10.78
CA ASP A 44 -8.34 -1.51 -9.33
C ASP A 44 -8.63 -0.16 -8.68
N GLU A 45 -9.44 -0.17 -7.64
CA GLU A 45 -9.84 1.04 -6.95
C GLU A 45 -9.07 1.16 -5.63
N ASN A 46 -8.43 2.32 -5.42
CA ASN A 46 -7.76 2.61 -4.16
C ASN A 46 -8.80 2.87 -3.07
N ILE A 47 -8.55 2.31 -1.90
CA ILE A 47 -9.45 2.45 -0.74
C ILE A 47 -8.64 2.87 0.49
N ASP A 48 -9.31 3.49 1.46
CA ASP A 48 -8.67 3.75 2.74
C ASP A 48 -8.70 2.51 3.63
N PHE A 49 -7.98 2.56 4.74
CA PHE A 49 -7.88 1.43 5.65
C PHE A 49 -9.24 1.09 6.29
N ASP A 50 -10.03 2.09 6.62
CA ASP A 50 -11.36 1.86 7.19
C ASP A 50 -12.27 1.09 6.23
N THR A 51 -12.22 1.44 4.96
CA THR A 51 -12.96 0.71 3.91
C THR A 51 -12.45 -0.72 3.80
N MET A 52 -11.15 -0.92 3.87
CA MET A 52 -10.56 -2.26 3.87
C MET A 52 -11.04 -3.10 5.05
N VAL A 53 -11.07 -2.50 6.25
CA VAL A 53 -11.59 -3.17 7.45
C VAL A 53 -13.03 -3.60 7.25
N ARG A 54 -13.86 -2.75 6.67
CA ARG A 54 -15.28 -3.09 6.40
C ARG A 54 -15.41 -4.21 5.37
N THR A 55 -14.44 -4.33 4.46
CA THR A 55 -14.50 -5.31 3.38
C THR A 55 -13.99 -6.69 3.82
N VAL A 56 -12.87 -6.74 4.53
CA VAL A 56 -12.21 -8.01 4.86
C VAL A 56 -12.16 -8.33 6.36
N GLY A 57 -12.58 -7.40 7.20
CA GLY A 57 -12.51 -7.53 8.66
C GLY A 57 -11.22 -6.93 9.22
N ALA A 58 -11.29 -6.49 10.48
CA ALA A 58 -10.19 -5.79 11.13
C ALA A 58 -8.94 -6.67 11.26
N GLU A 59 -9.12 -7.93 11.67
CA GLU A 59 -7.99 -8.83 11.89
C GLU A 59 -7.20 -9.08 10.61
N LEU A 60 -7.88 -9.40 9.53
CA LEU A 60 -7.22 -9.66 8.25
C LEU A 60 -6.60 -8.39 7.68
N ALA A 61 -7.30 -7.26 7.80
CA ALA A 61 -6.78 -5.97 7.33
C ALA A 61 -5.48 -5.60 8.03
N GLU A 62 -5.40 -5.80 9.34
CA GLU A 62 -4.18 -5.54 10.11
C GLU A 62 -3.05 -6.49 9.75
N GLN A 63 -3.35 -7.77 9.54
CA GLN A 63 -2.35 -8.73 9.09
C GLN A 63 -1.75 -8.34 7.74
N ILE A 64 -2.59 -7.95 6.80
CA ILE A 64 -2.14 -7.55 5.47
C ILE A 64 -1.30 -6.28 5.55
N ARG A 65 -1.75 -5.28 6.31
CA ARG A 65 -0.99 -4.05 6.50
C ARG A 65 0.38 -4.33 7.10
N ASP A 66 0.43 -5.09 8.18
CA ASP A 66 1.67 -5.38 8.87
C ASP A 66 2.63 -6.17 7.99
N ALA A 67 2.13 -7.18 7.28
CA ALA A 67 2.94 -7.96 6.36
C ALA A 67 3.49 -7.09 5.23
N THR A 68 2.65 -6.24 4.66
CA THR A 68 3.05 -5.32 3.57
C THR A 68 4.17 -4.39 4.01
N LEU A 69 4.00 -3.74 5.17
CA LEU A 69 4.99 -2.78 5.65
C LEU A 69 6.31 -3.48 6.03
N ARG A 70 6.25 -4.65 6.63
CA ARG A 70 7.44 -5.42 6.98
C ARG A 70 8.20 -5.87 5.74
N LEU A 71 7.51 -6.40 4.76
CA LEU A 71 8.13 -6.84 3.51
C LEU A 71 8.74 -5.66 2.76
N TYR A 72 8.03 -4.56 2.69
CA TYR A 72 8.54 -3.37 2.02
C TYR A 72 9.78 -2.82 2.71
N ARG A 73 9.77 -2.68 4.03
CA ARG A 73 10.92 -2.18 4.78
C ARG A 73 12.13 -3.07 4.59
N TYR A 74 11.94 -4.37 4.67
CA TYR A 74 13.03 -5.34 4.46
C TYR A 74 13.62 -5.19 3.06
N ALA A 75 12.76 -5.16 2.04
CA ALA A 75 13.21 -5.05 0.66
C ALA A 75 13.87 -3.70 0.38
N ALA A 76 13.33 -2.62 0.94
CA ALA A 76 13.87 -1.27 0.75
C ALA A 76 15.27 -1.14 1.36
N GLU A 77 15.49 -1.68 2.55
CA GLU A 77 16.81 -1.68 3.20
C GLU A 77 17.81 -2.53 2.41
N TYR A 78 17.39 -3.70 1.99
CA TYR A 78 18.23 -4.59 1.18
C TYR A 78 18.66 -3.92 -0.13
N ALA A 79 17.73 -3.28 -0.81
CA ALA A 79 17.99 -2.58 -2.07
C ALA A 79 18.88 -1.34 -1.86
N ALA A 80 18.62 -0.56 -0.81
CA ALA A 80 19.39 0.65 -0.50
C ALA A 80 20.86 0.35 -0.25
N ALA A 81 21.17 -0.75 0.43
CA ALA A 81 22.53 -1.19 0.66
C ALA A 81 23.28 -1.51 -0.65
N ARG A 82 22.55 -1.69 -1.74
CA ARG A 82 23.09 -1.97 -3.07
C ARG A 82 22.92 -0.81 -4.05
N GLY A 83 22.58 0.36 -3.54
CA GLY A 83 22.46 1.58 -4.35
C GLY A 83 21.15 1.68 -5.12
N ILE A 84 20.14 0.89 -4.76
CA ILE A 84 18.84 0.88 -5.42
C ILE A 84 17.80 1.47 -4.48
N LEU A 85 17.03 2.44 -4.98
CA LEU A 85 15.90 2.99 -4.25
C LEU A 85 14.62 2.26 -4.66
N LEU A 86 13.95 1.66 -3.69
CA LEU A 86 12.68 1.01 -3.88
C LEU A 86 11.58 2.02 -3.54
N ALA A 87 11.09 2.72 -4.56
CA ALA A 87 10.15 3.83 -4.36
C ALA A 87 8.77 3.34 -3.92
N ASP A 88 8.29 2.28 -4.56
CA ASP A 88 7.03 1.65 -4.20
C ASP A 88 7.04 0.18 -4.64
N THR A 89 6.04 -0.56 -4.16
CA THR A 89 5.83 -1.94 -4.59
C THR A 89 4.35 -2.28 -4.41
N LYS A 90 3.93 -3.35 -5.06
CA LYS A 90 2.58 -3.86 -4.95
C LYS A 90 2.64 -5.32 -4.56
N PHE A 91 1.86 -5.67 -3.53
CA PHE A 91 1.66 -7.05 -3.13
C PHE A 91 0.19 -7.43 -3.34
N GLU A 92 -0.04 -8.68 -3.61
CA GLU A 92 -1.38 -9.23 -3.68
C GLU A 92 -1.52 -10.31 -2.61
N PHE A 93 -2.66 -10.32 -1.93
CA PHE A 93 -2.95 -11.27 -0.86
C PHE A 93 -4.25 -11.98 -1.14
N GLY A 94 -4.33 -13.20 -0.66
CA GLY A 94 -5.55 -13.99 -0.69
C GLY A 94 -5.59 -14.95 0.48
N THR A 95 -6.76 -15.51 0.74
CA THR A 95 -6.91 -16.52 1.77
C THR A 95 -7.40 -17.82 1.15
N ASP A 96 -7.00 -18.95 1.75
CA ASP A 96 -7.52 -20.25 1.35
C ASP A 96 -8.81 -20.58 2.11
N ALA A 97 -9.34 -21.78 1.89
CA ALA A 97 -10.56 -22.24 2.54
C ALA A 97 -10.47 -22.30 4.07
N ASP A 98 -9.26 -22.45 4.59
CA ASP A 98 -9.01 -22.49 6.05
C ASP A 98 -8.74 -21.11 6.63
N GLY A 99 -8.77 -20.05 5.80
CA GLY A 99 -8.49 -18.71 6.23
C GLY A 99 -7.02 -18.34 6.31
N ARG A 100 -6.12 -19.22 5.81
CA ARG A 100 -4.69 -18.93 5.79
C ARG A 100 -4.37 -17.87 4.76
N LEU A 101 -3.58 -16.88 5.16
CA LEU A 101 -3.15 -15.79 4.30
C LEU A 101 -1.93 -16.16 3.46
N TYR A 102 -2.00 -15.84 2.19
CA TYR A 102 -0.88 -15.98 1.25
C TYR A 102 -0.57 -14.65 0.59
#